data_a35dccac928db936483b0b530a979bc1
#
_entry.id   a35dccac928db936483b0b530a979bc1
#
_cell.length_a   1.000
_cell.length_b   1.000
_cell.length_c   1.000
_cell.angle_alpha   90.00
_cell.angle_beta   90.00
_cell.angle_gamma   90.00
#
_symmetry.space_group_name_H-M   'P 1'
#
loop_
_entity.id
_entity.type
_entity.pdbx_description
1 polymer ?
#
loop_
_entity_poly.entity_id
_entity_poly.type
_entity_poly.pdbx_seq_one_letter_code
_entity_poly.pdbx_strand_id
1 'polypeptide(L)'
;SRPEVDMEKIFAEGGSQGGAFTLAACALDKRICAAAPYIPFLSDFRDYFKIAPWPRNVFEEYMRGHAESNWEEIYRLLSYFDIKNLAPRITCPIIMGVGLQDNICPPHINFSGYNQVKSPKHYYIYYDKEHTVGKSWWAIKDNFFRSFCN
;
A
#
# COMPACT_ATOMS: atom_id res chain seq x y z
N SER A 1 16.42 -22.69 -0.41
CA SER A 1 15.87 -22.02 -1.61
C SER A 1 15.54 -23.08 -2.65
N ARG A 2 14.49 -22.87 -3.42
CA ARG A 2 14.14 -23.75 -4.52
C ARG A 2 15.04 -23.41 -5.74
N PRO A 3 15.62 -24.41 -6.43
CA PRO A 3 16.55 -24.14 -7.54
C PRO A 3 15.88 -23.47 -8.75
N GLU A 4 14.55 -23.58 -8.85
CA GLU A 4 13.73 -22.95 -9.91
C GLU A 4 13.43 -21.46 -9.66
N VAL A 5 13.81 -20.91 -8.48
CA VAL A 5 13.57 -19.51 -8.11
C VAL A 5 14.81 -18.68 -8.41
N ASP A 6 14.65 -17.69 -9.29
CA ASP A 6 15.67 -16.67 -9.53
C ASP A 6 15.62 -15.61 -8.40
N MET A 7 16.60 -15.68 -7.52
CA MET A 7 16.68 -14.77 -6.35
C MET A 7 17.02 -13.32 -6.72
N GLU A 8 17.42 -13.05 -7.96
CA GLU A 8 17.66 -11.70 -8.47
C GLU A 8 16.42 -11.08 -9.13
N LYS A 9 15.34 -11.87 -9.29
CA LYS A 9 14.09 -11.46 -9.96
C LYS A 9 12.89 -11.66 -9.05
N ILE A 10 12.93 -11.07 -7.86
CA ILE A 10 11.83 -11.13 -6.90
C ILE A 10 10.90 -9.94 -7.13
N PHE A 11 9.63 -10.21 -7.37
CA PHE A 11 8.58 -9.21 -7.54
C PHE A 11 7.58 -9.28 -6.40
N ALA A 12 6.95 -8.13 -6.08
CA ALA A 12 5.92 -8.06 -5.06
C ALA A 12 4.62 -7.48 -5.64
N GLU A 13 3.49 -8.10 -5.31
CA GLU A 13 2.17 -7.60 -5.67
C GLU A 13 1.15 -7.85 -4.57
N GLY A 14 0.09 -7.06 -4.56
CA GLY A 14 -1.02 -7.27 -3.65
C GLY A 14 -2.02 -6.14 -3.70
N GLY A 15 -3.25 -6.43 -3.27
CA GLY A 15 -4.35 -5.46 -3.19
C GLY A 15 -4.76 -5.18 -1.75
N SER A 16 -5.31 -4.00 -1.49
CA SER A 16 -5.82 -3.61 -0.18
C SER A 16 -4.75 -3.72 0.91
N GLN A 17 -4.97 -4.49 1.95
CA GLN A 17 -3.95 -4.80 2.96
C GLN A 17 -2.70 -5.45 2.32
N GLY A 18 -2.89 -6.34 1.34
CA GLY A 18 -1.79 -6.95 0.57
C GLY A 18 -1.00 -5.90 -0.23
N GLY A 19 -1.64 -4.84 -0.72
CA GLY A 19 -0.98 -3.70 -1.36
C GLY A 19 -0.10 -2.92 -0.39
N ALA A 20 -0.56 -2.72 0.84
CA ALA A 20 0.24 -2.13 1.92
C ALA A 20 1.45 -3.01 2.26
N PHE A 21 1.24 -4.32 2.40
CA PHE A 21 2.34 -5.27 2.68
C PHE A 21 3.35 -5.33 1.53
N THR A 22 2.90 -5.19 0.28
CA THR A 22 3.77 -5.06 -0.89
C THR A 22 4.70 -3.84 -0.74
N LEU A 23 4.14 -2.68 -0.41
CA LEU A 23 4.93 -1.45 -0.21
C LEU A 23 5.87 -1.55 1.00
N ALA A 24 5.39 -2.12 2.11
CA ALA A 24 6.21 -2.36 3.29
C ALA A 24 7.38 -3.31 2.98
N ALA A 25 7.12 -4.41 2.28
CA ALA A 25 8.17 -5.35 1.86
C ALA A 25 9.24 -4.66 1.01
N CYS A 26 8.83 -3.84 0.02
CA CYS A 26 9.77 -3.07 -0.82
C CYS A 26 10.60 -2.06 -0.02
N ALA A 27 10.03 -1.49 1.04
CA ALA A 27 10.76 -0.57 1.91
C ALA A 27 11.79 -1.28 2.80
N LEU A 28 11.54 -2.53 3.17
CA LEU A 28 12.31 -3.30 4.15
C LEU A 28 13.26 -4.31 3.49
N ASP A 29 12.93 -4.84 2.32
CA ASP A 29 13.73 -5.85 1.61
C ASP A 29 14.18 -5.34 0.23
N LYS A 30 15.46 -5.10 0.08
CA LYS A 30 16.07 -4.56 -1.14
C LYS A 30 16.25 -5.59 -2.26
N ARG A 31 15.93 -6.86 -2.02
CA ARG A 31 15.95 -7.91 -3.05
C ARG A 31 14.74 -7.81 -4.00
N ILE A 32 13.70 -7.08 -3.61
CA ILE A 32 12.53 -6.86 -4.47
C ILE A 32 12.91 -5.92 -5.61
N CYS A 33 12.81 -6.42 -6.85
CA CYS A 33 13.22 -5.74 -8.06
C CYS A 33 12.16 -4.79 -8.63
N ALA A 34 10.89 -5.12 -8.46
CA ALA A 34 9.76 -4.29 -8.89
C ALA A 34 8.49 -4.67 -8.12
N ALA A 35 7.54 -3.73 -8.02
CA ALA A 35 6.30 -3.99 -7.30
C ALA A 35 5.07 -3.38 -7.97
N ALA A 36 3.92 -4.05 -7.78
CA ALA A 36 2.64 -3.65 -8.33
C ALA A 36 1.50 -3.70 -7.28
N PRO A 37 1.53 -2.84 -6.25
CA PRO A 37 0.41 -2.70 -5.33
C PRO A 37 -0.83 -2.14 -6.04
N TYR A 38 -2.03 -2.54 -5.59
CA TYR A 38 -3.27 -1.90 -6.03
C TYR A 38 -4.20 -1.63 -4.86
N ILE A 39 -4.91 -0.52 -4.91
CA ILE A 39 -5.81 -0.04 -3.83
C ILE A 39 -5.20 -0.22 -2.43
N PRO A 40 -3.93 0.19 -2.20
CA PRO A 40 -3.23 -0.12 -0.95
C PRO A 40 -3.87 0.55 0.26
N PHE A 41 -3.91 -0.20 1.39
CA PHE A 41 -4.35 0.26 2.69
C PHE A 41 -3.17 0.75 3.56
N LEU A 42 -3.39 0.94 4.86
CA LEU A 42 -2.40 1.24 5.93
C LEU A 42 -1.52 2.46 5.64
N SER A 43 -2.11 3.53 5.11
CA SER A 43 -1.39 4.77 4.84
C SER A 43 -2.16 5.97 5.38
N ASP A 44 -1.43 6.92 6.00
CA ASP A 44 -1.97 8.16 6.54
C ASP A 44 -3.14 7.98 7.53
N PHE A 45 -2.91 7.22 8.59
CA PHE A 45 -3.95 6.88 9.56
C PHE A 45 -4.65 8.10 10.16
N ARG A 46 -3.95 9.24 10.34
CA ARG A 46 -4.57 10.46 10.87
C ARG A 46 -5.66 11.00 9.95
N ASP A 47 -5.41 11.01 8.65
CA ASP A 47 -6.38 11.48 7.67
C ASP A 47 -7.39 10.39 7.33
N TYR A 48 -6.95 9.14 7.27
CA TYR A 48 -7.85 8.02 7.02
C TYR A 48 -9.00 7.97 8.03
N PHE A 49 -8.73 8.12 9.33
CA PHE A 49 -9.75 8.09 10.38
C PHE A 49 -10.72 9.28 10.36
N LYS A 50 -10.43 10.33 9.58
CA LYS A 50 -11.37 11.44 9.34
C LYS A 50 -12.39 11.13 8.25
N ILE A 51 -12.02 10.28 7.30
CA ILE A 51 -12.81 9.99 6.09
C ILE A 51 -13.48 8.62 6.09
N ALA A 52 -12.99 7.68 6.89
CA ALA A 52 -13.53 6.34 7.01
C ALA A 52 -13.78 5.98 8.48
N PRO A 53 -15.04 5.63 8.85
CA PRO A 53 -15.37 5.29 10.24
C PRO A 53 -14.68 4.00 10.72
N TRP A 54 -14.52 3.04 9.84
CA TRP A 54 -13.73 1.85 10.09
C TRP A 54 -12.30 2.05 9.56
N PRO A 55 -11.25 1.71 10.31
CA PRO A 55 -11.22 1.02 11.61
C PRO A 55 -11.19 1.96 12.84
N ARG A 56 -11.48 3.25 12.68
CA ARG A 56 -11.47 4.23 13.79
C ARG A 56 -12.33 3.76 14.99
N ASN A 57 -13.53 3.27 14.70
CA ASN A 57 -14.46 2.79 15.73
C ASN A 57 -13.90 1.64 16.58
N VAL A 58 -13.05 0.80 16.01
CA VAL A 58 -12.36 -0.29 16.73
C VAL A 58 -11.40 0.28 17.78
N PHE A 59 -10.67 1.33 17.42
CA PHE A 59 -9.76 2.02 18.37
C PHE A 59 -10.55 2.80 19.44
N GLU A 60 -11.69 3.40 19.08
CA GLU A 60 -12.58 4.06 20.05
C GLU A 60 -13.15 3.07 21.06
N GLU A 61 -13.50 1.87 20.63
CA GLU A 61 -13.94 0.79 21.53
C GLU A 61 -12.79 0.32 22.44
N TYR A 62 -11.60 0.14 21.89
CA TYR A 62 -10.42 -0.20 22.68
C TYR A 62 -10.16 0.85 23.77
N MET A 63 -10.18 2.14 23.44
CA MET A 63 -9.95 3.22 24.39
C MET A 63 -11.01 3.29 25.51
N ARG A 64 -12.27 2.88 25.22
CA ARG A 64 -13.30 2.81 26.27
C ARG A 64 -12.99 1.79 27.37
N GLY A 65 -12.24 0.75 27.02
CA GLY A 65 -11.76 -0.27 27.97
C GLY A 65 -10.40 0.03 28.61
N HIS A 66 -9.68 1.06 28.13
CA HIS A 66 -8.31 1.38 28.53
C HIS A 66 -8.18 2.91 28.75
N ALA A 67 -8.53 3.33 29.97
CA ALA A 67 -8.63 4.75 30.33
C ALA A 67 -7.33 5.55 30.18
N GLU A 68 -6.18 4.88 30.21
CA GLU A 68 -4.85 5.45 30.00
C GLU A 68 -4.53 5.71 28.53
N SER A 69 -5.25 5.07 27.58
CA SER A 69 -5.00 5.19 26.16
C SER A 69 -5.65 6.46 25.59
N ASN A 70 -4.97 7.06 24.62
CA ASN A 70 -5.44 8.25 23.92
C ASN A 70 -5.05 8.23 22.44
N TRP A 71 -5.65 9.11 21.64
CA TRP A 71 -5.42 9.15 20.20
C TRP A 71 -3.96 9.44 19.83
N GLU A 72 -3.23 10.26 20.59
CA GLU A 72 -1.84 10.56 20.26
C GLU A 72 -0.94 9.34 20.43
N GLU A 73 -1.19 8.53 21.44
CA GLU A 73 -0.49 7.26 21.64
C GLU A 73 -0.81 6.26 20.52
N ILE A 74 -2.09 6.12 20.17
CA ILE A 74 -2.51 5.25 19.05
C ILE A 74 -1.86 5.69 17.75
N TYR A 75 -1.88 6.98 17.42
CA TYR A 75 -1.22 7.49 16.21
C TYR A 75 0.29 7.29 16.25
N ARG A 76 0.92 7.44 17.40
CA ARG A 76 2.34 7.16 17.56
C ARG A 76 2.67 5.69 17.27
N LEU A 77 1.87 4.76 17.77
CA LEU A 77 2.04 3.33 17.50
C LEU A 77 1.78 3.02 16.01
N LEU A 78 0.67 3.50 15.46
CA LEU A 78 0.34 3.30 14.05
C LEU A 78 1.37 3.88 13.09
N SER A 79 2.10 4.92 13.48
CA SER A 79 3.13 5.55 12.64
C SER A 79 4.27 4.59 12.25
N TYR A 80 4.53 3.56 13.04
CA TYR A 80 5.51 2.51 12.72
C TYR A 80 5.05 1.60 11.58
N PHE A 81 3.75 1.48 11.37
CA PHE A 81 3.13 0.64 10.35
C PHE A 81 2.61 1.44 9.16
N ASP A 82 2.63 2.76 9.25
CA ASP A 82 2.11 3.64 8.22
C ASP A 82 3.00 3.63 6.98
N ILE A 83 2.43 3.22 5.86
CA ILE A 83 3.13 3.16 4.57
C ILE A 83 3.68 4.51 4.16
N LYS A 84 3.00 5.61 4.49
CA LYS A 84 3.49 6.97 4.24
C LYS A 84 4.89 7.19 4.83
N ASN A 85 5.18 6.61 6.00
CA ASN A 85 6.46 6.73 6.68
C ASN A 85 7.51 5.73 6.16
N LEU A 86 7.09 4.58 5.63
CA LEU A 86 7.98 3.56 5.08
C LEU A 86 8.36 3.82 3.62
N ALA A 87 7.46 4.39 2.84
CA ALA A 87 7.59 4.56 1.39
C ALA A 87 8.85 5.33 0.92
N PRO A 88 9.40 6.31 1.66
CA PRO A 88 10.68 6.95 1.27
C PRO A 88 11.87 5.99 1.17
N ARG A 89 11.75 4.80 1.75
CA ARG A 89 12.79 3.76 1.72
C ARG A 89 12.71 2.83 0.50
N ILE A 90 11.62 2.91 -0.28
CA ILE A 90 11.44 2.09 -1.49
C ILE A 90 12.43 2.54 -2.56
N THR A 91 13.18 1.58 -3.10
CA THR A 91 14.20 1.83 -4.13
C THR A 91 13.87 1.16 -5.47
N CYS A 92 13.01 0.12 -5.47
CA CYS A 92 12.59 -0.54 -6.70
C CYS A 92 11.51 0.26 -7.44
N PRO A 93 11.39 0.14 -8.77
CA PRO A 93 10.28 0.70 -9.52
C PRO A 93 8.93 0.13 -9.08
N ILE A 94 7.91 0.98 -9.06
CA ILE A 94 6.54 0.56 -8.75
C ILE A 94 5.52 1.04 -9.78
N ILE A 95 4.47 0.25 -9.98
CA ILE A 95 3.22 0.71 -10.57
C ILE A 95 2.09 0.52 -9.56
N MET A 96 1.14 1.45 -9.51
CA MET A 96 0.02 1.37 -8.55
C MET A 96 -1.33 1.45 -9.26
N GLY A 97 -2.22 0.51 -8.97
CA GLY A 97 -3.62 0.56 -9.40
C GLY A 97 -4.50 1.26 -8.37
N VAL A 98 -5.38 2.16 -8.80
CA VAL A 98 -6.26 2.96 -7.93
C VAL A 98 -7.70 2.90 -8.45
N GLY A 99 -8.64 2.48 -7.61
CA GLY A 99 -10.08 2.65 -7.84
C GLY A 99 -10.53 4.02 -7.35
N LEU A 100 -11.05 4.86 -8.25
CA LEU A 100 -11.36 6.25 -7.89
C LEU A 100 -12.59 6.38 -6.98
N GLN A 101 -13.49 5.39 -7.01
CA GLN A 101 -14.70 5.33 -6.18
C GLN A 101 -14.50 4.49 -4.90
N ASP A 102 -13.25 4.14 -4.57
CA ASP A 102 -12.94 3.30 -3.40
C ASP A 102 -13.24 4.05 -2.10
N ASN A 103 -14.21 3.55 -1.33
CA ASN A 103 -14.61 4.09 -0.03
C ASN A 103 -14.03 3.29 1.15
N ILE A 104 -13.31 2.20 0.87
CA ILE A 104 -12.61 1.37 1.87
C ILE A 104 -11.15 1.80 1.99
N CYS A 105 -10.45 1.87 0.85
CA CYS A 105 -9.10 2.44 0.76
C CYS A 105 -9.11 3.66 -0.18
N PRO A 106 -9.65 4.80 0.27
CA PRO A 106 -9.87 5.95 -0.59
C PRO A 106 -8.58 6.39 -1.32
N PRO A 107 -8.70 6.92 -2.56
CA PRO A 107 -7.55 7.40 -3.33
C PRO A 107 -6.63 8.33 -2.55
N HIS A 108 -7.19 9.14 -1.65
CA HIS A 108 -6.41 10.02 -0.77
C HIS A 108 -5.31 9.26 -0.02
N ILE A 109 -5.63 8.13 0.63
CA ILE A 109 -4.64 7.35 1.37
C ILE A 109 -3.70 6.58 0.44
N ASN A 110 -4.18 6.12 -0.72
CA ASN A 110 -3.33 5.47 -1.72
C ASN A 110 -2.21 6.43 -2.17
N PHE A 111 -2.58 7.66 -2.52
CA PHE A 111 -1.64 8.68 -2.96
C PHE A 111 -0.78 9.24 -1.82
N SER A 112 -1.25 9.23 -0.57
CA SER A 112 -0.46 9.65 0.57
C SER A 112 0.83 8.84 0.71
N GLY A 113 0.75 7.51 0.60
CA GLY A 113 1.93 6.63 0.57
C GLY A 113 2.70 6.74 -0.75
N TYR A 114 2.00 6.67 -1.90
CA TYR A 114 2.62 6.74 -3.22
C TYR A 114 3.48 7.98 -3.42
N ASN A 115 3.02 9.15 -2.98
CA ASN A 115 3.74 10.41 -3.15
C ASN A 115 5.09 10.42 -2.42
N GLN A 116 5.26 9.63 -1.36
CA GLN A 116 6.51 9.50 -0.63
C GLN A 116 7.55 8.59 -1.30
N VAL A 117 7.14 7.73 -2.23
CA VAL A 117 8.05 6.89 -3.00
C VAL A 117 8.91 7.77 -3.91
N LYS A 118 10.23 7.58 -3.87
CA LYS A 118 11.21 8.37 -4.63
C LYS A 118 11.78 7.64 -5.85
N SER A 119 11.65 6.31 -5.89
CA SER A 119 12.04 5.49 -7.04
C SER A 119 11.13 5.74 -8.24
N PRO A 120 11.48 5.26 -9.45
CA PRO A 120 10.60 5.33 -10.60
C PRO A 120 9.22 4.76 -10.28
N LYS A 121 8.19 5.53 -10.57
CA LYS A 121 6.82 5.14 -10.21
C LYS A 121 5.81 5.63 -11.23
N HIS A 122 4.74 4.84 -11.39
CA HIS A 122 3.59 5.20 -12.20
C HIS A 122 2.30 4.71 -11.54
N TYR A 123 1.14 5.29 -11.90
CA TYR A 123 -0.16 4.85 -11.41
C TYR A 123 -1.18 4.73 -12.52
N TYR A 124 -2.20 3.91 -12.30
CA TYR A 124 -3.33 3.70 -13.19
C TYR A 124 -4.63 3.93 -12.43
N ILE A 125 -5.45 4.87 -12.91
CA ILE A 125 -6.73 5.22 -12.29
C ILE A 125 -7.87 4.51 -13.03
N TYR A 126 -8.74 3.89 -12.27
CA TYR A 126 -9.98 3.27 -12.73
C TYR A 126 -11.15 4.08 -12.18
N TYR A 127 -11.69 4.98 -12.99
CA TYR A 127 -12.67 5.99 -12.59
C TYR A 127 -13.99 5.43 -12.08
N ASP A 128 -14.39 4.24 -12.58
CA ASP A 128 -15.64 3.55 -12.26
C ASP A 128 -15.47 2.42 -11.23
N LYS A 129 -14.30 2.27 -10.64
CA LYS A 129 -14.02 1.19 -9.70
C LYS A 129 -14.01 1.69 -8.26
N GLU A 130 -14.68 0.90 -7.42
CA GLU A 130 -14.66 0.98 -5.97
C GLU A 130 -13.41 0.27 -5.43
N HIS A 131 -13.56 -0.60 -4.43
CA HIS A 131 -12.45 -1.34 -3.81
C HIS A 131 -11.91 -2.46 -4.73
N THR A 132 -11.54 -2.10 -5.96
CA THR A 132 -10.99 -3.01 -6.98
C THR A 132 -10.28 -2.21 -8.09
N VAL A 133 -9.69 -2.92 -9.04
CA VAL A 133 -9.08 -2.36 -10.27
C VAL A 133 -9.77 -2.92 -11.51
N GLY A 134 -9.58 -2.26 -12.66
CA GLY A 134 -10.12 -2.72 -13.94
C GLY A 134 -9.39 -3.98 -14.44
N LYS A 135 -10.05 -4.73 -15.34
CA LYS A 135 -9.50 -5.97 -15.93
C LYS A 135 -8.15 -5.76 -16.62
N SER A 136 -7.90 -4.58 -17.17
CA SER A 136 -6.63 -4.22 -17.82
C SER A 136 -5.44 -4.23 -16.85
N TRP A 137 -5.67 -4.06 -15.55
CA TRP A 137 -4.62 -4.06 -14.54
C TRP A 137 -3.74 -5.31 -14.61
N TRP A 138 -4.35 -6.47 -14.79
CA TRP A 138 -3.62 -7.74 -14.79
C TRP A 138 -2.61 -7.82 -15.93
N ALA A 139 -3.01 -7.43 -17.13
CA ALA A 139 -2.10 -7.39 -18.28
C ALA A 139 -1.02 -6.32 -18.14
N ILE A 140 -1.37 -5.14 -17.61
CA ILE A 140 -0.42 -4.05 -17.33
C ILE A 140 0.65 -4.53 -16.35
N LYS A 141 0.22 -5.11 -15.24
CA LYS A 141 1.10 -5.63 -14.20
C LYS A 141 2.03 -6.73 -14.73
N ASP A 142 1.48 -7.70 -15.46
CA ASP A 142 2.27 -8.80 -16.02
C ASP A 142 3.30 -8.30 -17.02
N ASN A 143 2.95 -7.35 -17.88
CA ASN A 143 3.90 -6.72 -18.82
C ASN A 143 4.97 -5.91 -18.08
N PHE A 144 4.60 -5.22 -17.02
CA PHE A 144 5.56 -4.49 -16.19
C PHE A 144 6.59 -5.45 -15.57
N PHE A 145 6.18 -6.55 -14.95
CA PHE A 145 7.11 -7.51 -14.37
C PHE A 145 7.97 -8.20 -15.44
N ARG A 146 7.39 -8.57 -16.59
CA ARG A 146 8.15 -9.16 -17.71
C ARG A 146 9.28 -8.27 -18.22
N SER A 147 9.12 -6.93 -18.13
CA SER A 147 10.17 -6.00 -18.56
C SER A 147 11.47 -6.10 -17.75
N PHE A 148 11.43 -6.74 -16.58
CA PHE A 148 12.60 -7.00 -15.73
C PHE A 148 13.13 -8.44 -15.88
N CYS A 149 12.50 -9.27 -16.71
CA CYS A 149 12.90 -10.67 -16.92
C CYS A 149 13.85 -10.86 -18.11
N ASN A 150 14.09 -9.80 -18.89
CA ASN A 150 14.96 -9.82 -20.08
C ASN A 150 16.42 -9.52 -19.71
#